data_ec7a2f37580639973a86c7004cf8b737
#
_entry.id   ec7a2f37580639973a86c7004cf8b737
#
_cell.length_a   1.000
_cell.length_b   1.000
_cell.length_c   1.000
_cell.angle_alpha   90.00
_cell.angle_beta   90.00
_cell.angle_gamma   90.00
#
_symmetry.space_group_name_H-M   'P 1'
#
loop_
_entity.id
_entity.type
_entity.pdbx_description
1 polymer ?
#
loop_
_entity_poly.entity_id
_entity_poly.type
_entity_poly.pdbx_seq_one_letter_code
_entity_poly.pdbx_strand_id
1 'polypeptide(L)'
;MDHLTCWIGLDDVDRENGCMYYIPKSHKWGLLEKESLTGDMDAIRETLTPEQVADFDNKIPVEMNAGEASFHHPLLMHGSYENRSDRKRRATLINVFSDGVISNRDNDGSNAPGADNYPRVPRGEKMGGSYYPLLVDAEKTFAQI
;
A
#
# COMPACT_ATOMS: atom_id res chain seq x y z
N MET A 1 -8.09 -10.66 -3.24
CA MET A 1 -8.07 -9.28 -3.80
C MET A 1 -6.88 -9.19 -4.72
N ASP A 2 -7.14 -8.93 -5.98
CA ASP A 2 -6.13 -8.99 -7.05
C ASP A 2 -5.45 -7.63 -7.22
N HIS A 3 -4.80 -7.19 -6.17
CA HIS A 3 -4.16 -5.88 -6.09
C HIS A 3 -2.80 -6.03 -5.40
N LEU A 4 -1.82 -5.26 -5.85
CA LEU A 4 -0.46 -5.23 -5.33
C LEU A 4 0.03 -3.79 -5.29
N THR A 5 0.69 -3.40 -4.22
CA THR A 5 1.39 -2.13 -4.11
C THR A 5 2.88 -2.35 -4.31
N CYS A 6 3.46 -1.60 -5.25
CA CYS A 6 4.90 -1.46 -5.43
C CYS A 6 5.32 -0.14 -4.80
N TRP A 7 6.18 -0.18 -3.80
CA TRP A 7 6.75 0.99 -3.13
C TRP A 7 8.22 1.10 -3.50
N ILE A 8 8.62 2.23 -4.12
CA ILE A 8 9.96 2.45 -4.66
C ILE A 8 10.60 3.58 -3.87
N GLY A 9 11.74 3.31 -3.23
CA GLY A 9 12.53 4.33 -2.54
C GLY A 9 13.23 5.25 -3.54
N LEU A 10 13.04 6.57 -3.40
CA LEU A 10 13.78 7.57 -4.16
C LEU A 10 15.02 8.07 -3.41
N ASP A 11 15.12 7.77 -2.14
CA ASP A 11 16.26 7.98 -1.26
C ASP A 11 16.59 6.67 -0.56
N ASP A 12 17.80 6.56 -0.02
CA ASP A 12 18.13 5.46 0.89
C ASP A 12 17.24 5.53 2.12
N VAL A 13 16.70 4.38 2.52
CA VAL A 13 15.68 4.27 3.55
C VAL A 13 16.14 3.30 4.62
N ASP A 14 16.16 3.76 5.86
CA ASP A 14 16.50 2.97 7.04
C ASP A 14 15.63 3.34 8.25
N ARG A 15 15.93 2.76 9.41
CA ARG A 15 15.17 2.99 10.64
C ARG A 15 15.26 4.40 11.17
N GLU A 16 16.34 5.12 10.90
CA GLU A 16 16.55 6.47 11.39
C GLU A 16 15.73 7.48 10.61
N ASN A 17 15.64 7.31 9.27
CA ASN A 17 14.85 8.20 8.44
C ASN A 17 13.42 7.74 8.19
N GLY A 18 12.95 6.73 8.94
CA GLY A 18 11.55 6.32 8.96
C GLY A 18 11.20 5.31 7.87
N CYS A 19 11.93 4.21 7.74
CA CYS A 19 11.56 3.10 6.88
C CYS A 19 10.17 2.56 7.23
N MET A 20 9.54 1.91 6.27
CA MET A 20 8.33 1.16 6.56
C MET A 20 8.63 -0.09 7.38
N TYR A 21 7.66 -0.48 8.18
CA TYR A 21 7.60 -1.77 8.85
C TYR A 21 6.43 -2.56 8.30
N TYR A 22 6.66 -3.81 7.96
CA TYR A 22 5.63 -4.75 7.56
C TYR A 22 5.34 -5.73 8.69
N ILE A 23 4.06 -5.99 8.92
CA ILE A 23 3.61 -7.02 9.85
C ILE A 23 3.35 -8.29 9.05
N PRO A 24 4.23 -9.31 9.15
CA PRO A 24 4.11 -10.52 8.35
C PRO A 24 2.77 -11.21 8.56
N LYS A 25 2.16 -11.68 7.45
CA LYS A 25 0.87 -12.39 7.42
C LYS A 25 -0.37 -11.58 7.78
N SER A 26 -0.25 -10.33 8.20
CA SER A 26 -1.39 -9.49 8.60
C SER A 26 -2.44 -9.28 7.50
N HIS A 27 -2.09 -9.46 6.23
CA HIS A 27 -3.05 -9.45 5.12
C HIS A 27 -4.15 -10.53 5.26
N LYS A 28 -3.94 -11.52 6.12
CA LYS A 28 -4.92 -12.59 6.43
C LYS A 28 -5.91 -12.20 7.52
N TRP A 29 -5.69 -11.09 8.23
CA TRP A 29 -6.59 -10.62 9.29
C TRP A 29 -7.90 -10.04 8.73
N GLY A 30 -7.95 -9.76 7.42
CA GLY A 30 -9.08 -9.08 6.81
C GLY A 30 -8.99 -7.57 6.95
N LEU A 31 -10.13 -6.90 6.80
CA LEU A 31 -10.24 -5.46 7.01
C LEU A 31 -10.42 -5.20 8.51
N LEU A 32 -9.52 -4.43 9.08
CA LEU A 32 -9.66 -3.93 10.44
C LEU A 32 -10.62 -2.74 10.48
N GLU A 33 -11.13 -2.42 11.65
CA GLU A 33 -11.91 -1.19 11.87
C GLU A 33 -11.06 0.03 11.55
N LYS A 34 -11.75 1.08 11.06
CA LYS A 34 -11.05 2.34 10.74
C LYS A 34 -10.64 3.03 12.01
N GLU A 35 -9.36 3.23 12.16
CA GLU A 35 -8.77 4.04 13.21
C GLU A 35 -8.31 5.40 12.66
N SER A 36 -8.30 6.39 13.51
CA SER A 36 -7.73 7.70 13.19
C SER A 36 -6.22 7.56 13.03
N LEU A 37 -5.68 8.10 11.96
CA LEU A 37 -4.22 8.20 11.80
C LEU A 37 -3.70 9.24 12.82
N THR A 38 -3.26 8.77 13.96
CA THR A 38 -2.78 9.61 15.06
C THR A 38 -1.36 10.12 14.86
N GLY A 39 -0.64 9.56 13.86
CA GLY A 39 0.80 9.75 13.71
C GLY A 39 1.64 8.85 14.64
N ASP A 40 1.00 8.10 15.52
CA ASP A 40 1.63 7.10 16.37
C ASP A 40 1.37 5.70 15.78
N MET A 41 2.43 5.05 15.32
CA MET A 41 2.36 3.72 14.74
C MET A 41 1.91 2.66 15.77
N ASP A 42 2.21 2.86 17.04
CA ASP A 42 1.90 1.89 18.09
C ASP A 42 0.46 2.02 18.62
N ALA A 43 -0.26 3.09 18.31
CA ALA A 43 -1.66 3.29 18.75
C ALA A 43 -2.60 2.18 18.28
N ILE A 44 -2.33 1.55 17.14
CA ILE A 44 -3.13 0.44 16.61
C ILE A 44 -3.19 -0.77 17.54
N ARG A 45 -2.23 -0.92 18.46
CA ARG A 45 -2.17 -2.05 19.40
C ARG A 45 -3.43 -2.21 20.25
N GLU A 46 -4.11 -1.10 20.55
CA GLU A 46 -5.33 -1.10 21.37
C GLU A 46 -6.50 -1.80 20.69
N THR A 47 -6.47 -1.93 19.37
CA THR A 47 -7.54 -2.53 18.56
C THR A 47 -7.22 -3.96 18.10
N LEU A 48 -6.00 -4.42 18.34
CA LEU A 48 -5.54 -5.74 17.93
C LEU A 48 -5.85 -6.81 18.99
N THR A 49 -6.11 -8.04 18.53
CA THR A 49 -6.18 -9.21 19.43
C THR A 49 -4.78 -9.52 20.00
N PRO A 50 -4.67 -10.28 21.10
CA PRO A 50 -3.37 -10.67 21.66
C PRO A 50 -2.45 -11.37 20.64
N GLU A 51 -3.01 -12.20 19.77
CA GLU A 51 -2.26 -12.89 18.72
C GLU A 51 -1.75 -11.89 17.66
N GLN A 52 -2.59 -10.93 17.27
CA GLN A 52 -2.20 -9.87 16.33
C GLN A 52 -1.15 -8.93 16.93
N VAL A 53 -1.23 -8.66 18.22
CA VAL A 53 -0.17 -7.89 18.94
C VAL A 53 1.16 -8.62 18.88
N ALA A 54 1.16 -9.95 19.08
CA ALA A 54 2.39 -10.74 18.96
C ALA A 54 2.99 -10.68 17.55
N ASP A 55 2.16 -10.73 16.52
CA ASP A 55 2.62 -10.55 15.13
C ASP A 55 3.12 -9.11 14.89
N PHE A 56 2.44 -8.11 15.45
CA PHE A 56 2.85 -6.70 15.37
C PHE A 56 4.21 -6.46 16.02
N ASP A 57 4.49 -7.12 17.13
CA ASP A 57 5.80 -7.02 17.81
C ASP A 57 6.95 -7.62 16.99
N ASN A 58 6.62 -8.56 16.11
CA ASN A 58 7.55 -9.18 15.16
C ASN A 58 7.60 -8.44 13.80
N LYS A 59 7.19 -7.17 13.75
CA LYS A 59 7.25 -6.36 12.53
C LYS A 59 8.66 -6.27 11.95
N ILE A 60 8.76 -6.30 10.64
CA ILE A 60 10.02 -6.30 9.89
C ILE A 60 10.28 -4.92 9.30
N PRO A 61 11.42 -4.29 9.57
CA PRO A 61 11.80 -3.05 8.91
C PRO A 61 12.16 -3.31 7.44
N VAL A 62 11.74 -2.42 6.57
CA VAL A 62 12.01 -2.47 5.12
C VAL A 62 13.04 -1.40 4.82
N GLU A 63 14.31 -1.74 5.07
CA GLU A 63 15.44 -0.88 4.75
C GLU A 63 15.87 -1.15 3.31
N MET A 64 16.10 -0.09 2.53
CA MET A 64 16.37 -0.18 1.09
C MET A 64 17.29 0.95 0.63
N ASN A 65 18.08 0.68 -0.41
CA ASN A 65 18.80 1.73 -1.13
C ASN A 65 17.86 2.45 -2.11
N ALA A 66 18.24 3.66 -2.50
CA ALA A 66 17.53 4.40 -3.54
C ALA A 66 17.44 3.58 -4.84
N GLY A 67 16.24 3.51 -5.41
CA GLY A 67 15.94 2.73 -6.60
C GLY A 67 15.50 1.29 -6.33
N GLU A 68 15.65 0.77 -5.11
CA GLU A 68 15.07 -0.52 -4.72
C GLU A 68 13.57 -0.39 -4.47
N ALA A 69 12.86 -1.50 -4.58
CA ALA A 69 11.42 -1.54 -4.42
C ALA A 69 10.99 -2.72 -3.54
N SER A 70 9.90 -2.50 -2.80
CA SER A 70 9.20 -3.55 -2.10
C SER A 70 7.78 -3.72 -2.64
N PHE A 71 7.30 -4.96 -2.61
CA PHE A 71 5.93 -5.29 -3.04
C PHE A 71 5.15 -5.85 -1.86
N HIS A 72 3.92 -5.37 -1.69
CA HIS A 72 3.08 -5.85 -0.61
C HIS A 72 1.60 -5.91 -0.99
N HIS A 73 0.90 -6.81 -0.32
CA HIS A 73 -0.54 -6.94 -0.45
C HIS A 73 -1.24 -5.71 0.15
N PRO A 74 -2.34 -5.19 -0.44
CA PRO A 74 -3.01 -3.98 0.05
C PRO A 74 -3.55 -4.09 1.48
N LEU A 75 -3.85 -5.31 1.94
CA LEU A 75 -4.26 -5.57 3.32
C LEU A 75 -3.09 -5.91 4.26
N LEU A 76 -1.85 -5.86 3.77
CA LEU A 76 -0.72 -6.01 4.68
C LEU A 76 -0.66 -4.80 5.59
N MET A 77 -0.77 -5.02 6.89
CA MET A 77 -0.59 -3.94 7.86
C MET A 77 0.84 -3.43 7.77
N HIS A 78 0.97 -2.14 7.60
CA HIS A 78 2.26 -1.46 7.49
C HIS A 78 2.17 -0.04 8.00
N GLY A 79 3.30 0.51 8.36
CA GLY A 79 3.42 1.89 8.81
C GLY A 79 4.87 2.29 8.93
N SER A 80 5.13 3.50 9.37
CA SER A 80 6.47 4.00 9.63
C SER A 80 6.48 4.82 10.91
N TYR A 81 7.59 4.75 11.63
CA TYR A 81 7.88 5.71 12.69
C TYR A 81 8.32 7.04 12.10
N GLU A 82 8.43 8.04 12.92
CA GLU A 82 8.92 9.35 12.54
C GLU A 82 10.35 9.29 11.96
N ASN A 83 10.66 10.22 11.06
CA ASN A 83 12.02 10.46 10.61
C ASN A 83 12.78 11.23 11.71
N ARG A 84 13.80 10.62 12.30
CA ARG A 84 14.66 11.19 13.34
C ARG A 84 15.98 11.71 12.83
N SER A 85 16.18 11.63 11.50
CA SER A 85 17.39 12.11 10.83
C SER A 85 17.12 13.43 10.11
N ASP A 86 18.17 14.04 9.59
CA ASP A 86 18.12 15.20 8.68
C ASP A 86 17.95 14.79 7.20
N ARG A 87 17.90 13.48 6.91
CA ARG A 87 17.79 12.93 5.55
C ARG A 87 16.31 12.90 5.12
N LYS A 88 16.09 13.11 3.83
CA LYS A 88 14.76 12.93 3.22
C LYS A 88 14.43 11.44 3.10
N ARG A 89 13.14 11.13 3.12
CA ARG A 89 12.60 9.82 2.80
C ARG A 89 11.46 9.97 1.79
N ARG A 90 11.84 10.09 0.52
CA ARG A 90 10.88 10.20 -0.58
C ARG A 90 10.67 8.82 -1.20
N ALA A 91 9.47 8.58 -1.66
CA ALA A 91 9.11 7.37 -2.37
C ALA A 91 8.04 7.66 -3.42
N THR A 92 7.93 6.77 -4.38
CA THR A 92 6.77 6.71 -5.27
C THR A 92 6.07 5.38 -5.11
N LEU A 93 4.75 5.36 -5.34
CA LEU A 93 3.93 4.18 -5.23
C LEU A 93 3.26 3.89 -6.58
N ILE A 94 3.27 2.62 -6.95
CA ILE A 94 2.52 2.10 -8.09
C ILE A 94 1.59 1.01 -7.57
N ASN A 95 0.29 1.26 -7.67
CA ASN A 95 -0.72 0.26 -7.36
C ASN A 95 -1.12 -0.44 -8.65
N VAL A 96 -1.05 -1.75 -8.65
CA VAL A 96 -1.46 -2.60 -9.77
C VAL A 96 -2.55 -3.56 -9.33
N PHE A 97 -3.44 -3.89 -10.24
CA PHE A 97 -4.49 -4.89 -10.03
C PHE A 97 -4.69 -5.74 -11.28
N SER A 98 -5.26 -6.92 -11.12
CA SER A 98 -5.50 -7.81 -12.24
C SER A 98 -6.55 -7.22 -13.20
N ASP A 99 -6.41 -7.54 -14.49
CA ASP A 99 -7.45 -7.20 -15.46
C ASP A 99 -8.78 -7.88 -15.08
N GLY A 100 -9.87 -7.16 -15.25
CA GLY A 100 -11.20 -7.64 -14.87
C GLY A 100 -11.66 -7.27 -13.47
N VAL A 101 -10.84 -6.61 -12.67
CA VAL A 101 -11.28 -6.08 -11.36
C VAL A 101 -12.44 -5.11 -11.55
N ILE A 102 -13.47 -5.32 -10.73
CA ILE A 102 -14.68 -4.49 -10.71
C ILE A 102 -14.61 -3.49 -9.56
N SER A 103 -14.95 -2.24 -9.83
CA SER A 103 -15.03 -1.20 -8.82
C SER A 103 -16.07 -1.57 -7.76
N ASN A 104 -15.67 -1.53 -6.50
CA ASN A 104 -16.57 -1.69 -5.35
C ASN A 104 -16.78 -0.36 -4.59
N ARG A 105 -16.41 0.74 -5.19
CA ARG A 105 -16.46 2.05 -4.56
C ARG A 105 -17.83 2.67 -4.72
N ASP A 106 -18.45 3.03 -3.62
CA ASP A 106 -19.65 3.86 -3.64
C ASP A 106 -19.27 5.32 -3.92
N ASN A 107 -20.12 6.02 -4.67
CA ASN A 107 -20.02 7.47 -4.87
C ASN A 107 -20.59 8.20 -3.64
N ASP A 108 -20.08 7.90 -2.46
CA ASP A 108 -20.58 8.42 -1.18
C ASP A 108 -20.03 9.81 -0.82
N GLY A 109 -19.30 10.44 -1.74
CA GLY A 109 -18.68 11.74 -1.48
C GLY A 109 -17.46 11.67 -0.53
N SER A 110 -17.07 10.48 -0.08
CA SER A 110 -15.88 10.31 0.74
C SER A 110 -14.63 10.62 -0.07
N ASN A 111 -14.09 11.80 0.13
CA ASN A 111 -12.91 12.27 -0.53
C ASN A 111 -11.70 11.98 0.36
N ALA A 112 -10.98 10.88 0.06
CA ALA A 112 -9.60 10.81 0.53
C ALA A 112 -8.83 11.99 -0.09
N PRO A 113 -7.91 12.63 0.64
CA PRO A 113 -7.09 13.70 0.06
C PRO A 113 -6.44 13.25 -1.25
N GLY A 114 -6.64 14.02 -2.32
CA GLY A 114 -6.16 13.67 -3.67
C GLY A 114 -7.06 12.74 -4.49
N ALA A 115 -8.18 12.28 -3.94
CA ALA A 115 -9.12 11.39 -4.67
C ALA A 115 -9.77 12.04 -5.88
N ASP A 116 -9.86 13.38 -5.90
CA ASP A 116 -10.45 14.14 -7.01
C ASP A 116 -9.57 14.21 -8.24
N ASN A 117 -8.30 13.82 -8.13
CA ASN A 117 -7.34 13.82 -9.23
C ASN A 117 -7.46 12.58 -10.13
N TYR A 118 -8.28 11.60 -9.78
CA TYR A 118 -8.46 10.36 -10.53
C TYR A 118 -9.92 10.20 -10.92
N PRO A 119 -10.21 9.80 -12.18
CA PRO A 119 -11.57 9.51 -12.58
C PRO A 119 -12.13 8.36 -11.74
N ARG A 120 -13.33 8.57 -11.24
CA ARG A 120 -14.03 7.55 -10.47
C ARG A 120 -14.65 6.55 -11.42
N VAL A 121 -14.31 5.28 -11.23
CA VAL A 121 -15.02 4.19 -11.89
C VAL A 121 -16.22 3.83 -11.02
N PRO A 122 -17.46 3.94 -11.55
CA PRO A 122 -18.67 3.62 -10.80
C PRO A 122 -18.65 2.20 -10.24
N ARG A 123 -19.33 1.99 -9.12
CA ARG A 123 -19.50 0.66 -8.53
C ARG A 123 -20.13 -0.29 -9.55
N GLY A 124 -19.59 -1.48 -9.67
CA GLY A 124 -20.03 -2.51 -10.60
C GLY A 124 -19.42 -2.43 -12.00
N GLU A 125 -18.70 -1.37 -12.31
CA GLU A 125 -17.99 -1.24 -13.57
C GLU A 125 -16.55 -1.80 -13.50
N LYS A 126 -16.06 -2.30 -14.64
CA LYS A 126 -14.68 -2.79 -14.77
C LYS A 126 -13.71 -1.61 -14.68
N MET A 127 -12.66 -1.79 -13.87
CA MET A 127 -11.54 -0.86 -13.82
C MET A 127 -10.82 -0.86 -15.17
N GLY A 128 -10.59 0.34 -15.74
CA GLY A 128 -9.95 0.46 -17.06
C GLY A 128 -9.95 1.88 -17.60
N GLY A 129 -9.55 2.03 -18.86
CA GLY A 129 -9.47 3.33 -19.53
C GLY A 129 -8.09 4.00 -19.42
N SER A 130 -7.99 5.25 -19.84
CA SER A 130 -6.72 5.97 -19.98
C SER A 130 -5.96 6.16 -18.66
N TYR A 131 -6.67 6.17 -17.52
CA TYR A 131 -6.07 6.31 -16.20
C TYR A 131 -5.67 4.99 -15.54
N TYR A 132 -6.19 3.88 -16.08
CA TYR A 132 -5.91 2.52 -15.61
C TYR A 132 -5.43 1.68 -16.81
N PRO A 133 -4.24 2.02 -17.37
CA PRO A 133 -3.75 1.35 -18.56
C PRO A 133 -3.42 -0.12 -18.26
N LEU A 134 -3.67 -0.99 -19.23
CA LEU A 134 -3.22 -2.37 -19.18
C LEU A 134 -1.70 -2.40 -19.36
N LEU A 135 -0.96 -2.82 -18.34
CA LEU A 135 0.50 -2.89 -18.36
C LEU A 135 0.99 -4.16 -19.05
N VAL A 136 0.27 -5.25 -18.87
CA VAL A 136 0.57 -6.56 -19.47
C VAL A 136 -0.69 -7.08 -20.13
N ASP A 137 -0.61 -7.37 -21.42
CA ASP A 137 -1.66 -8.02 -22.17
C ASP A 137 -1.25 -9.50 -22.37
N ALA A 138 -1.99 -10.40 -21.72
CA ALA A 138 -1.69 -11.83 -21.78
C ALA A 138 -1.79 -12.43 -23.21
N GLU A 139 -2.52 -11.75 -24.11
CA GLU A 139 -2.64 -12.16 -25.50
C GLU A 139 -1.45 -11.66 -26.36
N LYS A 140 -0.76 -10.63 -25.92
CA LYS A 140 0.47 -10.16 -26.55
C LYS A 140 1.65 -10.88 -25.90
N THR A 141 2.04 -11.97 -26.51
CA THR A 141 3.25 -12.69 -26.13
C THR A 141 4.43 -11.73 -26.04
N PHE A 142 5.31 -11.91 -25.06
CA PHE A 142 6.59 -11.19 -24.87
C PHE A 142 7.57 -11.37 -26.05
N ALA A 143 7.10 -11.39 -27.26
CA ALA A 143 7.85 -11.71 -28.47
C ALA A 143 8.59 -10.50 -29.06
N GLN A 144 8.69 -9.38 -28.35
CA GLN A 144 9.46 -8.22 -28.82
C GLN A 144 9.99 -7.41 -27.65
N ILE A 145 11.06 -7.86 -27.00
CA ILE A 145 12.10 -7.03 -26.41
C ILE A 145 13.45 -7.52 -26.92
#